data_c719c44f64ddf2df645d615dd6c9c9a9
#
_entry.id   c719c44f64ddf2df645d615dd6c9c9a9
#
_cell.length_a   1.000
_cell.length_b   1.000
_cell.length_c   1.000
_cell.angle_alpha   90.00
_cell.angle_beta   90.00
_cell.angle_gamma   90.00
#
_symmetry.space_group_name_H-M   'P 1'
#
loop_
_entity.id
_entity.type
_entity.pdbx_description
1 polymer ?
#
loop_
_entity_poly.entity_id
_entity_poly.type
_entity_poly.pdbx_seq_one_letter_code
_entity_poly.pdbx_strand_id
1 'polypeptide(L)'
;MSQNTNNMFKNAFKLVLRKFFFILYGKISNQKNSNNDKDIKITKISNLKPNFSKIKNYQIFEINNGRVFSDNVENVAIINKNIVLNKISFQQVDSFIKPAKYNSVIKEGTPKFIKKFKGNILILNQGSISNKNYCHWMLDVLPKIKICLKKFKLKEIDYFYVHNNLEFQKESLSK
;
A
#
# COMPACT_ATOMS: atom_id res chain seq x y z
N MET A 1 20.75 -30.88 16.98
CA MET A 1 21.69 -29.82 16.55
C MET A 1 21.36 -29.18 15.19
N SER A 2 20.59 -29.79 14.29
CA SER A 2 20.38 -29.27 12.92
C SER A 2 19.43 -28.08 12.76
N GLN A 3 18.44 -27.87 13.66
CA GLN A 3 17.48 -26.77 13.53
C GLN A 3 18.07 -25.37 13.86
N ASN A 4 19.02 -25.29 14.78
CA ASN A 4 19.64 -24.01 15.16
C ASN A 4 20.58 -23.45 14.09
N THR A 5 21.35 -24.32 13.43
CA THR A 5 22.23 -23.95 12.31
C THR A 5 21.43 -23.43 11.12
N ASN A 6 20.32 -24.09 10.78
CA ASN A 6 19.45 -23.67 9.67
C ASN A 6 18.82 -22.29 9.90
N ASN A 7 18.46 -21.96 11.12
CA ASN A 7 17.93 -20.63 11.48
C ASN A 7 19.00 -19.53 11.44
N MET A 8 20.23 -19.86 11.80
CA MET A 8 21.36 -18.92 11.74
C MET A 8 21.70 -18.56 10.29
N PHE A 9 21.79 -19.53 9.40
CA PHE A 9 22.00 -19.30 7.97
C PHE A 9 20.88 -18.47 7.32
N LYS A 10 19.62 -18.78 7.62
CA LYS A 10 18.48 -18.01 7.13
C LYS A 10 18.53 -16.55 7.58
N ASN A 11 18.91 -16.30 8.82
CA ASN A 11 19.00 -14.93 9.35
C ASN A 11 20.18 -14.17 8.75
N ALA A 12 21.33 -14.79 8.58
CA ALA A 12 22.49 -14.21 7.89
C ALA A 12 22.15 -13.85 6.43
N PHE A 13 21.52 -14.78 5.71
CA PHE A 13 21.09 -14.54 4.33
C PHE A 13 20.09 -13.39 4.22
N LYS A 14 19.09 -13.31 5.11
CA LYS A 14 18.15 -12.17 5.18
C LYS A 14 18.87 -10.85 5.40
N LEU A 15 19.89 -10.83 6.25
CA LEU A 15 20.67 -9.63 6.53
C LEU A 15 21.46 -9.15 5.31
N VAL A 16 22.08 -10.07 4.59
CA VAL A 16 22.79 -9.78 3.34
C VAL A 16 21.82 -9.23 2.28
N LEU A 17 20.67 -9.88 2.08
CA LEU A 17 19.64 -9.39 1.16
C LEU A 17 19.16 -7.99 1.53
N ARG A 18 18.90 -7.72 2.80
CA ARG A 18 18.51 -6.36 3.25
C ARG A 18 19.57 -5.32 2.90
N LYS A 19 20.84 -5.60 3.19
CA LYS A 19 21.95 -4.70 2.85
C LYS A 19 22.03 -4.46 1.34
N PHE A 20 21.90 -5.50 0.54
CA PHE A 20 21.89 -5.42 -0.92
C PHE A 20 20.77 -4.48 -1.40
N PHE A 21 19.53 -4.69 -0.94
CA PHE A 21 18.41 -3.86 -1.35
C PHE A 21 18.47 -2.43 -0.80
N PHE A 22 19.12 -2.19 0.36
CA PHE A 22 19.39 -0.84 0.83
C PHE A 22 20.40 -0.11 -0.05
N ILE A 23 21.42 -0.81 -0.55
CA ILE A 23 22.39 -0.22 -1.50
C ILE A 23 21.66 0.09 -2.82
N LEU A 24 20.84 -0.83 -3.32
CA LEU A 24 20.19 -0.70 -4.62
C LEU A 24 19.10 0.37 -4.65
N TYR A 25 18.29 0.49 -3.59
CA TYR A 25 17.09 1.33 -3.56
C TYR A 25 17.12 2.44 -2.51
N GLY A 26 18.15 2.50 -1.70
CA GLY A 26 18.28 3.42 -0.59
C GLY A 26 17.48 2.99 0.66
N LYS A 27 17.85 3.58 1.79
CA LYS A 27 17.17 3.35 3.07
C LYS A 27 15.81 4.04 3.08
N ILE A 28 14.80 3.32 3.53
CA ILE A 28 13.45 3.86 3.70
C ILE A 28 13.34 4.52 5.08
N SER A 29 12.72 5.69 5.12
CA SER A 29 12.50 6.44 6.34
C SER A 29 11.02 6.76 6.55
N ASN A 30 10.67 7.12 7.77
CA ASN A 30 9.34 7.62 8.08
C ASN A 30 9.24 9.10 7.71
N GLN A 31 8.05 9.53 7.30
CA GLN A 31 7.76 10.94 7.02
C GLN A 31 7.91 11.77 8.29
N LYS A 32 8.84 12.72 8.29
CA LYS A 32 8.89 13.79 9.28
C LYS A 32 7.96 14.91 8.79
N ASN A 33 6.89 15.16 9.46
CA ASN A 33 5.89 16.25 9.39
C ASN A 33 5.98 17.31 8.24
N SER A 34 6.41 17.00 7.04
CA SER A 34 6.38 17.93 5.91
C SER A 34 5.20 17.60 5.00
N ASN A 35 4.19 18.48 5.01
CA ASN A 35 3.02 18.35 4.15
C ASN A 35 3.24 18.89 2.72
N ASN A 36 4.45 19.35 2.37
CA ASN A 36 4.72 20.07 1.12
C ASN A 36 5.67 19.29 0.20
N ASP A 37 5.34 18.05 -0.12
CA ASP A 37 6.03 17.37 -1.22
C ASP A 37 5.30 17.72 -2.53
N LYS A 38 5.98 18.42 -3.46
CA LYS A 38 5.45 18.83 -4.77
C LYS A 38 5.00 17.64 -5.63
N ASP A 39 5.49 16.45 -5.32
CA ASP A 39 5.14 15.22 -6.03
C ASP A 39 3.85 14.56 -5.51
N ILE A 40 3.23 15.15 -4.48
CA ILE A 40 2.01 14.62 -3.88
C ILE A 40 0.90 15.65 -4.00
N LYS A 41 -0.13 15.31 -4.76
CA LYS A 41 -1.35 16.10 -4.86
C LYS A 41 -2.47 15.43 -4.07
N ILE A 42 -3.10 16.18 -3.19
CA ILE A 42 -4.20 15.70 -2.35
C ILE A 42 -5.48 16.37 -2.82
N THR A 43 -6.45 15.57 -3.25
CA THR A 43 -7.79 16.03 -3.60
C THR A 43 -8.78 15.56 -2.54
N LYS A 44 -9.54 16.50 -1.99
CA LYS A 44 -10.65 16.20 -1.08
C LYS A 44 -11.92 15.98 -1.89
N ILE A 45 -12.60 14.88 -1.64
CA ILE A 45 -13.92 14.55 -2.22
C ILE A 45 -14.94 14.71 -1.09
N SER A 46 -15.75 15.77 -1.18
CA SER A 46 -16.88 16.01 -0.30
C SER A 46 -18.20 15.62 -0.97
N ASN A 47 -19.27 15.52 -0.20
CA ASN A 47 -20.65 15.29 -0.72
C ASN A 47 -20.89 13.91 -1.36
N LEU A 48 -20.16 12.87 -1.02
CA LEU A 48 -20.70 11.53 -1.13
C LEU A 48 -21.80 11.46 -0.06
N LYS A 49 -23.07 11.51 -0.47
CA LYS A 49 -24.20 11.36 0.46
C LYS A 49 -24.02 10.04 1.22
N PRO A 50 -23.59 10.05 2.47
CA PRO A 50 -23.46 8.80 3.22
C PRO A 50 -24.75 8.61 3.95
N ASN A 51 -25.57 7.71 3.50
CA ASN A 51 -26.74 7.37 4.30
C ASN A 51 -26.38 6.68 5.63
N PHE A 52 -25.11 6.25 5.83
CA PHE A 52 -24.72 5.45 6.99
C PHE A 52 -23.33 5.72 7.57
N SER A 53 -22.52 6.63 7.05
CA SER A 53 -21.18 6.85 7.58
C SER A 53 -20.98 8.24 8.16
N LYS A 54 -20.26 8.31 9.30
CA LYS A 54 -19.79 9.57 9.91
C LYS A 54 -18.68 10.25 9.08
N ILE A 55 -18.20 9.62 8.03
CA ILE A 55 -17.11 10.12 7.18
C ILE A 55 -17.69 11.11 6.19
N LYS A 56 -17.39 12.39 6.39
CA LYS A 56 -17.87 13.49 5.54
C LYS A 56 -16.98 13.77 4.32
N ASN A 57 -15.70 13.41 4.39
CA ASN A 57 -14.71 13.73 3.36
C ASN A 57 -13.78 12.55 3.10
N TYR A 58 -13.53 12.27 1.84
CA TYR A 58 -12.51 11.34 1.39
C TYR A 58 -11.32 12.10 0.80
N GLN A 59 -10.16 11.48 0.77
CA GLN A 59 -8.97 12.07 0.17
C GLN A 59 -8.41 11.12 -0.88
N ILE A 60 -8.11 11.66 -2.05
CA ILE A 60 -7.36 10.97 -3.09
C ILE A 60 -5.95 11.54 -3.09
N PHE A 61 -4.96 10.66 -2.99
CA PHE A 61 -3.54 10.99 -3.06
C PHE A 61 -3.02 10.58 -4.43
N GLU A 62 -2.57 11.56 -5.21
CA GLU A 62 -1.86 11.35 -6.46
C GLU A 62 -0.37 11.51 -6.16
N ILE A 63 0.42 10.52 -6.54
CA ILE A 63 1.84 10.47 -6.20
C ILE A 63 2.62 10.17 -7.48
N ASN A 64 3.41 11.14 -7.92
CA ASN A 64 4.29 10.96 -9.06
C ASN A 64 5.46 10.05 -8.69
N ASN A 65 5.70 9.04 -9.52
CA ASN A 65 6.78 8.06 -9.29
C ASN A 65 6.72 7.38 -7.91
N GLY A 66 5.50 7.25 -7.37
CA GLY A 66 5.26 6.56 -6.12
C GLY A 66 5.57 5.07 -6.22
N ARG A 67 5.92 4.47 -5.09
CA ARG A 67 6.15 3.05 -4.96
C ARG A 67 5.20 2.46 -3.92
N VAL A 68 4.61 1.33 -4.22
CA VAL A 68 3.81 0.57 -3.26
C VAL A 68 4.55 -0.71 -2.88
N PHE A 69 4.52 -1.03 -1.61
CA PHE A 69 4.90 -2.33 -1.09
C PHE A 69 3.78 -2.84 -0.20
N SER A 70 3.35 -4.07 -0.44
CA SER A 70 2.46 -4.79 0.46
C SER A 70 2.98 -6.21 0.62
N ASP A 71 2.88 -6.73 1.82
CA ASP A 71 3.08 -8.15 2.09
C ASP A 71 1.72 -8.88 2.11
N ASN A 72 1.79 -10.18 2.28
CA ASN A 72 0.60 -11.03 2.20
C ASN A 72 -0.46 -10.72 3.27
N VAL A 73 -0.09 -10.03 4.34
CA VAL A 73 -0.93 -10.04 5.53
C VAL A 73 -1.13 -8.66 6.15
N GLU A 74 -0.10 -7.84 6.34
CA GLU A 74 -0.18 -6.82 7.38
C GLU A 74 0.32 -5.44 6.99
N ASN A 75 1.11 -5.35 5.93
CA ASN A 75 1.72 -4.09 5.54
C ASN A 75 1.13 -3.52 4.27
N VAL A 76 0.84 -2.24 4.31
CA VAL A 76 0.73 -1.41 3.12
C VAL A 76 1.63 -0.20 3.31
N ALA A 77 2.65 -0.08 2.50
CA ALA A 77 3.55 1.06 2.48
C ALA A 77 3.46 1.77 1.13
N ILE A 78 3.02 3.01 1.16
CA ILE A 78 3.08 3.92 0.03
C ILE A 78 4.29 4.80 0.24
N ILE A 79 5.22 4.77 -0.71
CA ILE A 79 6.54 5.34 -0.57
C ILE A 79 6.77 6.35 -1.69
N ASN A 80 7.20 7.54 -1.32
CA ASN A 80 7.68 8.56 -2.22
C ASN A 80 9.11 8.95 -1.84
N LYS A 81 10.06 8.95 -2.79
CA LYS A 81 11.48 9.28 -2.55
C LYS A 81 12.07 8.61 -1.29
N ASN A 82 11.81 7.32 -1.12
CA ASN A 82 12.20 6.54 0.06
C ASN A 82 11.60 7.00 1.40
N ILE A 83 10.52 7.77 1.37
CA ILE A 83 9.77 8.19 2.55
C ILE A 83 8.42 7.50 2.56
N VAL A 84 8.10 6.80 3.65
CA VAL A 84 6.77 6.20 3.86
C VAL A 84 5.77 7.29 4.19
N LEU A 85 4.66 7.36 3.44
CA LEU A 85 3.63 8.37 3.61
C LEU A 85 2.67 7.97 4.73
N ASN A 86 2.72 8.69 5.84
CA ASN A 86 2.03 8.34 7.09
C ASN A 86 0.51 8.24 6.97
N LYS A 87 -0.11 9.08 6.15
CA LYS A 87 -1.58 9.15 6.05
C LYS A 87 -2.21 7.97 5.32
N ILE A 88 -1.44 7.30 4.47
CA ILE A 88 -1.94 6.27 3.55
C ILE A 88 -1.17 4.95 3.64
N SER A 89 -0.26 4.86 4.60
CA SER A 89 0.49 3.66 4.91
C SER A 89 0.17 3.19 6.31
N PHE A 90 0.14 1.90 6.52
CA PHE A 90 -0.14 1.32 7.84
C PHE A 90 0.45 -0.08 7.95
N GLN A 91 0.47 -0.60 9.18
CA GLN A 91 0.72 -1.99 9.49
C GLN A 91 -0.40 -2.52 10.36
N GLN A 92 -0.94 -3.66 10.01
CA GLN A 92 -1.86 -4.39 10.87
C GLN A 92 -1.07 -5.37 11.75
N VAL A 93 -1.37 -5.39 13.03
CA VAL A 93 -0.82 -6.34 14.02
C VAL A 93 -1.96 -6.72 14.95
N ASP A 94 -2.21 -8.01 15.09
CA ASP A 94 -3.23 -8.55 16.01
C ASP A 94 -4.61 -7.87 15.83
N SER A 95 -5.07 -7.75 14.60
CA SER A 95 -6.33 -7.07 14.24
C SER A 95 -6.35 -5.54 14.45
N PHE A 96 -5.27 -4.94 14.93
CA PHE A 96 -5.17 -3.50 15.09
C PHE A 96 -4.35 -2.86 13.97
N ILE A 97 -4.84 -1.73 13.46
CA ILE A 97 -4.09 -0.93 12.50
C ILE A 97 -3.13 0.00 13.25
N LYS A 98 -1.84 -0.22 13.07
CA LYS A 98 -0.79 0.64 13.62
C LYS A 98 -0.39 1.73 12.63
N PRO A 99 -0.02 2.92 13.13
CA PRO A 99 0.49 4.00 12.28
C PRO A 99 1.69 3.58 11.42
N ALA A 100 1.88 4.28 10.31
CA ALA A 100 2.94 4.01 9.33
C ALA A 100 4.36 3.97 9.91
N LYS A 101 4.63 4.68 11.02
CA LYS A 101 5.93 4.63 11.70
C LYS A 101 6.33 3.22 12.19
N TYR A 102 5.35 2.34 12.37
CA TYR A 102 5.58 0.94 12.76
C TYR A 102 5.69 0.00 11.56
N ASN A 103 5.55 0.52 10.34
CA ASN A 103 5.61 -0.30 9.14
C ASN A 103 6.98 -0.97 9.00
N SER A 104 6.98 -2.27 8.79
CA SER A 104 8.20 -3.09 8.76
C SER A 104 9.19 -2.64 7.69
N VAL A 105 8.73 -2.01 6.61
CA VAL A 105 9.62 -1.52 5.53
C VAL A 105 10.61 -0.45 6.01
N ILE A 106 10.31 0.28 7.08
CA ILE A 106 11.22 1.28 7.66
C ILE A 106 12.47 0.59 8.22
N LYS A 107 12.28 -0.55 8.88
CA LYS A 107 13.37 -1.35 9.47
C LYS A 107 13.98 -2.31 8.45
N GLU A 108 13.15 -2.91 7.61
CA GLU A 108 13.53 -4.06 6.78
C GLU A 108 13.78 -3.70 5.32
N GLY A 109 13.35 -2.50 4.90
CA GLY A 109 13.33 -2.12 3.50
C GLY A 109 12.27 -2.87 2.71
N THR A 110 12.40 -2.85 1.40
CA THR A 110 11.57 -3.62 0.47
C THR A 110 12.42 -4.69 -0.20
N PRO A 111 12.60 -5.88 0.39
CA PRO A 111 13.55 -6.90 -0.06
C PRO A 111 13.03 -7.66 -1.28
N LYS A 112 12.64 -6.96 -2.32
CA LYS A 112 12.19 -7.48 -3.61
C LYS A 112 12.59 -6.51 -4.71
N PHE A 113 12.82 -7.02 -5.91
CA PHE A 113 13.04 -6.18 -7.09
C PHE A 113 11.78 -5.36 -7.41
N ILE A 114 11.99 -4.07 -7.67
CA ILE A 114 10.91 -3.15 -8.03
C ILE A 114 10.47 -3.45 -9.47
N LYS A 115 9.19 -3.77 -9.63
CA LYS A 115 8.55 -3.79 -10.94
C LYS A 115 8.11 -2.37 -11.28
N LYS A 116 8.50 -1.89 -12.45
CA LYS A 116 8.15 -0.55 -12.95
C LYS A 116 7.00 -0.67 -13.96
N PHE A 117 6.02 0.19 -13.80
CA PHE A 117 4.89 0.31 -14.73
C PHE A 117 4.84 1.75 -15.26
N LYS A 118 4.50 1.91 -16.52
CA LYS A 118 4.20 3.21 -17.11
C LYS A 118 2.69 3.39 -17.08
N GLY A 119 2.21 4.54 -16.59
CA GLY A 119 0.79 4.85 -16.50
C GLY A 119 0.29 5.04 -15.08
N ASN A 120 -1.01 5.24 -14.95
CA ASN A 120 -1.69 5.54 -13.71
C ASN A 120 -2.19 4.25 -13.06
N ILE A 121 -1.81 4.05 -11.82
CA ILE A 121 -2.16 2.86 -11.05
C ILE A 121 -3.06 3.26 -9.89
N LEU A 122 -4.27 2.73 -9.84
CA LEU A 122 -5.12 2.85 -8.67
C LEU A 122 -4.80 1.73 -7.67
N ILE A 123 -4.38 2.14 -6.47
CA ILE A 123 -4.03 1.21 -5.40
C ILE A 123 -5.30 0.82 -4.64
N LEU A 124 -5.69 -0.44 -4.75
CA LEU A 124 -6.88 -1.02 -4.13
C LEU A 124 -6.59 -1.82 -2.85
N ASN A 125 -5.35 -1.78 -2.37
CA ASN A 125 -4.98 -2.48 -1.15
C ASN A 125 -5.55 -1.81 0.10
N GLN A 126 -5.95 -2.65 1.05
CA GLN A 126 -6.37 -2.21 2.38
C GLN A 126 -6.18 -3.34 3.39
N GLY A 127 -5.04 -3.41 4.04
CA GLY A 127 -4.74 -4.41 5.07
C GLY A 127 -5.00 -5.86 4.66
N SER A 128 -4.58 -6.78 5.50
CA SER A 128 -4.62 -8.21 5.20
C SER A 128 -6.03 -8.79 5.09
N ILE A 129 -6.89 -8.36 5.97
CA ILE A 129 -8.24 -8.93 6.08
C ILE A 129 -9.05 -8.64 4.82
N SER A 130 -8.95 -7.41 4.31
CA SER A 130 -9.69 -6.98 3.12
C SER A 130 -9.21 -7.63 1.82
N ASN A 131 -7.97 -8.07 1.78
CA ASN A 131 -7.42 -8.70 0.57
C ASN A 131 -7.90 -10.14 0.36
N LYS A 132 -8.30 -10.85 1.41
CA LYS A 132 -8.77 -12.24 1.35
C LYS A 132 -10.22 -12.42 1.75
N ASN A 133 -10.82 -11.40 2.32
CA ASN A 133 -12.21 -11.45 2.80
C ASN A 133 -13.12 -10.77 1.78
N TYR A 134 -14.04 -11.53 1.22
CA TYR A 134 -14.99 -11.04 0.21
C TYR A 134 -15.83 -9.85 0.72
N CYS A 135 -16.29 -9.91 1.96
CA CYS A 135 -17.07 -8.82 2.55
C CYS A 135 -16.28 -7.50 2.61
N HIS A 136 -15.04 -7.55 3.09
CA HIS A 136 -14.16 -6.37 3.09
C HIS A 136 -13.80 -5.90 1.68
N TRP A 137 -13.65 -6.84 0.73
CA TRP A 137 -13.44 -6.47 -0.66
C TRP A 137 -14.61 -5.63 -1.19
N MET A 138 -15.83 -6.09 -0.97
CA MET A 138 -17.03 -5.40 -1.44
C MET A 138 -17.28 -4.06 -0.73
N LEU A 139 -17.08 -4.01 0.58
CA LEU A 139 -17.48 -2.85 1.39
C LEU A 139 -16.36 -1.80 1.55
N ASP A 140 -15.10 -2.23 1.57
CA ASP A 140 -13.97 -1.34 1.89
C ASP A 140 -13.07 -1.07 0.69
N VAL A 141 -12.97 -2.00 -0.27
CA VAL A 141 -12.03 -1.88 -1.40
C VAL A 141 -12.72 -1.36 -2.65
N LEU A 142 -13.76 -2.01 -3.14
CA LEU A 142 -14.46 -1.60 -4.36
C LEU A 142 -15.01 -0.16 -4.32
N PRO A 143 -15.54 0.35 -3.18
CA PRO A 143 -15.97 1.74 -3.10
C PRO A 143 -14.89 2.76 -3.40
N LYS A 144 -13.60 2.41 -3.25
CA LYS A 144 -12.49 3.29 -3.63
C LYS A 144 -12.50 3.64 -5.12
N ILE A 145 -12.89 2.69 -5.97
CA ILE A 145 -13.05 2.93 -7.42
C ILE A 145 -14.10 4.02 -7.62
N LYS A 146 -15.28 3.89 -7.00
CA LYS A 146 -16.36 4.88 -7.11
C LYS A 146 -15.92 6.25 -6.60
N ILE A 147 -15.14 6.31 -5.53
CA ILE A 147 -14.59 7.56 -5.00
C ILE A 147 -13.60 8.16 -6.00
N CYS A 148 -12.71 7.33 -6.57
CA CYS A 148 -11.73 7.75 -7.56
C CYS A 148 -12.39 8.31 -8.82
N LEU A 149 -13.46 7.68 -9.30
CA LEU A 149 -14.23 8.09 -10.47
C LEU A 149 -15.01 9.42 -10.28
N LYS A 150 -15.07 9.98 -9.08
CA LYS A 150 -15.54 11.36 -8.88
C LYS A 150 -14.55 12.41 -9.40
N LYS A 151 -13.30 12.02 -9.58
CA LYS A 151 -12.26 12.92 -10.06
C LYS A 151 -11.70 12.49 -11.41
N PHE A 152 -11.51 11.20 -11.64
CA PHE A 152 -10.90 10.63 -12.83
C PHE A 152 -11.93 9.91 -13.68
N LYS A 153 -11.67 9.83 -14.98
CA LYS A 153 -12.41 8.91 -15.86
C LYS A 153 -11.76 7.53 -15.78
N LEU A 154 -12.52 6.47 -15.95
CA LEU A 154 -11.99 5.09 -15.92
C LEU A 154 -10.84 4.88 -16.90
N LYS A 155 -10.93 5.47 -18.10
CA LYS A 155 -9.88 5.41 -19.13
C LYS A 155 -8.56 6.09 -18.76
N GLU A 156 -8.52 6.85 -17.65
CA GLU A 156 -7.30 7.47 -17.14
C GLU A 156 -6.58 6.55 -16.13
N ILE A 157 -7.16 5.40 -15.80
CA ILE A 157 -6.59 4.39 -14.92
C ILE A 157 -6.11 3.24 -15.78
N ASP A 158 -4.79 3.07 -15.88
CA ASP A 158 -4.19 2.03 -16.70
C ASP A 158 -4.15 0.68 -15.97
N TYR A 159 -4.05 0.70 -14.63
CA TYR A 159 -3.91 -0.52 -13.82
C TYR A 159 -4.63 -0.39 -12.49
N PHE A 160 -5.14 -1.52 -12.01
CA PHE A 160 -5.54 -1.72 -10.63
C PHE A 160 -4.50 -2.55 -9.91
N TYR A 161 -3.96 -2.04 -8.81
CA TYR A 161 -3.05 -2.81 -7.97
C TYR A 161 -3.84 -3.49 -6.87
N VAL A 162 -3.85 -4.81 -6.89
CA VAL A 162 -4.41 -5.69 -5.86
C VAL A 162 -3.32 -6.63 -5.36
N HIS A 163 -3.32 -6.94 -4.07
CA HIS A 163 -2.26 -7.80 -3.51
C HIS A 163 -2.44 -9.27 -3.89
N ASN A 164 -3.67 -9.75 -3.87
CA ASN A 164 -4.05 -11.11 -4.25
C ASN A 164 -4.78 -11.10 -5.60
N ASN A 165 -4.78 -12.21 -6.26
CA ASN A 165 -5.49 -12.40 -7.53
C ASN A 165 -6.55 -13.48 -7.36
N LEU A 166 -7.51 -13.21 -6.46
CA LEU A 166 -8.62 -14.11 -6.15
C LEU A 166 -9.72 -13.99 -7.20
N GLU A 167 -10.50 -15.05 -7.41
CA GLU A 167 -11.53 -15.09 -8.45
C GLU A 167 -12.56 -13.96 -8.30
N PHE A 168 -13.08 -13.73 -7.09
CA PHE A 168 -14.02 -12.63 -6.86
C PHE A 168 -13.44 -11.23 -7.13
N GLN A 169 -12.12 -11.07 -6.98
CA GLN A 169 -11.43 -9.81 -7.33
C GLN A 169 -11.37 -9.65 -8.86
N LYS A 170 -11.03 -10.70 -9.58
CA LYS A 170 -11.02 -10.70 -11.04
C LYS A 170 -12.42 -10.44 -11.61
N GLU A 171 -13.42 -11.17 -11.14
CA GLU A 171 -14.80 -11.01 -11.59
C GLU A 171 -15.32 -9.59 -11.38
N SER A 172 -15.06 -9.00 -10.22
CA SER A 172 -15.54 -7.65 -9.90
C SER A 172 -14.79 -6.54 -10.63
N LEU A 173 -13.56 -6.77 -11.09
CA LEU A 173 -12.76 -5.81 -11.85
C LEU A 173 -12.89 -5.99 -13.37
N SER A 174 -13.46 -7.10 -13.86
CA SER A 174 -13.68 -7.36 -15.28
C SER A 174 -15.01 -6.79 -15.82
N LYS A 175 -15.89 -6.36 -14.95
CA LYS A 175 -17.20 -5.73 -15.27
C LYS A 175 -17.08 -4.22 -15.27
#